data_0078e6f58767d69fa3a46474ddd620f9
#
_entry.id   0078e6f58767d69fa3a46474ddd620f9
#
_cell.length_a   1.000
_cell.length_b   1.000
_cell.length_c   1.000
_cell.angle_alpha   90.00
_cell.angle_beta   90.00
_cell.angle_gamma   90.00
#
_symmetry.space_group_name_H-M   'P 1'
#
loop_
_entity.id
_entity.type
_entity.pdbx_description
1 polymer ?
#
loop_
_entity_poly.entity_id
_entity_poly.type
_entity_poly.pdbx_seq_one_letter_code
_entity_poly.pdbx_strand_id
1 'polypeptide(L)'
;MSVAVDNKSQSVTTLVQTAKEVLNNNIAFEIPAYQRAYVWGAEGVLKLLQDIEQAYIAKEHQYYIGTVLSSKLEVKANKNAETSFELIDGQQRMTTLMLIAIAFKNAGIACELANVATLNHLPRVTFAIRETVQGLLCSWSDLEFTHKPSDE
;
A
#
# COMPACT_ATOMS: atom_id res chain seq x y z
N MET A 1 0.06 13.19 -45.61
CA MET A 1 0.61 13.21 -44.23
C MET A 1 0.33 11.87 -43.60
N SER A 2 1.36 11.04 -43.47
CA SER A 2 1.27 9.74 -42.80
C SER A 2 1.54 9.95 -41.31
N VAL A 3 0.53 9.72 -40.48
CA VAL A 3 0.71 9.70 -39.03
C VAL A 3 1.22 8.30 -38.68
N ALA A 4 2.49 8.19 -38.35
CA ALA A 4 3.03 6.98 -37.78
C ALA A 4 2.47 6.85 -36.34
N VAL A 5 1.53 5.93 -36.16
CA VAL A 5 1.11 5.50 -34.82
C VAL A 5 2.21 4.57 -34.31
N ASP A 6 3.00 5.06 -33.39
CA ASP A 6 4.01 4.28 -32.68
C ASP A 6 3.29 3.26 -31.78
N ASN A 7 3.07 2.08 -32.30
CA ASN A 7 2.44 0.97 -31.59
C ASN A 7 3.50 0.33 -30.66
N LYS A 8 3.92 1.04 -29.62
CA LYS A 8 4.62 0.42 -28.50
C LYS A 8 3.65 -0.57 -27.87
N SER A 9 3.80 -1.83 -28.20
CA SER A 9 3.09 -2.92 -27.53
C SER A 9 3.41 -2.82 -26.03
N GLN A 10 2.46 -2.32 -25.24
CA GLN A 10 2.57 -2.34 -23.79
C GLN A 10 2.48 -3.80 -23.35
N SER A 11 3.61 -4.40 -23.03
CA SER A 11 3.65 -5.74 -22.47
C SER A 11 3.22 -5.69 -21.00
N VAL A 12 2.24 -6.53 -20.64
CA VAL A 12 1.87 -6.75 -19.24
C VAL A 12 2.81 -7.81 -18.65
N THR A 13 3.50 -7.44 -17.59
CA THR A 13 4.35 -8.37 -16.83
C THR A 13 3.59 -8.81 -15.59
N THR A 14 3.47 -10.13 -15.38
CA THR A 14 2.85 -10.68 -14.18
C THR A 14 3.93 -11.21 -13.24
N LEU A 15 3.87 -10.77 -11.98
CA LEU A 15 4.78 -11.20 -10.92
C LEU A 15 3.95 -11.70 -9.74
N VAL A 16 4.41 -12.77 -9.10
CA VAL A 16 3.88 -13.22 -7.81
C VAL A 16 4.85 -12.73 -6.74
N GLN A 17 4.37 -11.86 -5.87
CA GLN A 17 5.20 -11.22 -4.84
C GLN A 17 4.47 -11.25 -3.51
N THR A 18 5.22 -11.35 -2.43
CA THR A 18 4.70 -11.13 -1.08
C THR A 18 4.50 -9.64 -0.82
N ALA A 19 3.64 -9.28 0.12
CA ALA A 19 3.47 -7.89 0.54
C ALA A 19 4.81 -7.27 0.98
N LYS A 20 5.68 -8.04 1.64
CA LYS A 20 7.02 -7.62 2.03
C LYS A 20 7.90 -7.28 0.82
N GLU A 21 7.94 -8.13 -0.20
CA GLU A 21 8.76 -7.89 -1.40
C GLU A 21 8.29 -6.64 -2.15
N VAL A 22 6.98 -6.48 -2.31
CA VAL A 22 6.41 -5.26 -2.93
C VAL A 22 6.81 -4.01 -2.14
N LEU A 23 6.78 -4.07 -0.82
CA LEU A 23 7.03 -2.93 0.05
C LEU A 23 8.53 -2.65 0.29
N ASN A 24 9.41 -3.66 0.19
CA ASN A 24 10.84 -3.49 0.46
C ASN A 24 11.66 -2.85 -0.68
N ASN A 25 11.16 -2.84 -1.89
CA ASN A 25 11.93 -2.44 -3.08
C ASN A 25 11.96 -0.92 -3.31
N ASN A 26 11.89 -0.09 -2.28
CA ASN A 26 11.85 1.38 -2.40
C ASN A 26 10.80 1.88 -3.40
N ILE A 27 9.70 1.13 -3.52
CA ILE A 27 8.59 1.42 -4.40
C ILE A 27 7.57 2.26 -3.65
N ALA A 28 7.05 3.29 -4.30
CA ALA A 28 5.88 4.04 -3.87
C ALA A 28 4.72 3.86 -4.85
N PHE A 29 3.51 4.02 -4.34
CA PHE A 29 2.30 3.93 -5.14
C PHE A 29 1.51 5.22 -5.07
N GLU A 30 0.92 5.61 -6.18
CA GLU A 30 -0.04 6.71 -6.26
C GLU A 30 -1.42 6.17 -6.63
N ILE A 31 -2.43 6.61 -5.88
CA ILE A 31 -3.82 6.36 -6.22
C ILE A 31 -4.30 7.55 -7.05
N PRO A 32 -4.61 7.34 -8.34
CA PRO A 32 -4.95 8.43 -9.25
C PRO A 32 -6.31 9.05 -8.94
N ALA A 33 -6.51 10.23 -9.50
CA ALA A 33 -7.70 11.04 -9.30
C ALA A 33 -9.01 10.35 -9.68
N TYR A 34 -8.98 9.52 -10.69
CA TYR A 34 -10.16 8.80 -11.21
C TYR A 34 -10.58 7.60 -10.36
N GLN A 35 -9.73 7.16 -9.42
CA GLN A 35 -10.07 6.06 -8.54
C GLN A 35 -11.08 6.49 -7.47
N ARG A 36 -11.97 5.56 -7.11
CA ARG A 36 -12.93 5.79 -6.02
C ARG A 36 -12.23 6.01 -4.68
N ALA A 37 -12.94 6.62 -3.74
CA ALA A 37 -12.47 6.76 -2.38
C ALA A 37 -12.21 5.40 -1.72
N TYR A 38 -11.39 5.40 -0.66
CA TYR A 38 -11.28 4.24 0.22
C TYR A 38 -12.62 4.03 0.94
N VAL A 39 -13.20 2.83 0.77
CA VAL A 39 -14.56 2.52 1.25
C VAL A 39 -14.61 1.28 2.15
N TRP A 40 -13.50 0.60 2.38
CA TRP A 40 -13.49 -0.51 3.33
C TRP A 40 -13.72 0.02 4.75
N GLY A 41 -14.82 -0.42 5.36
CA GLY A 41 -15.10 -0.18 6.77
C GLY A 41 -14.39 -1.21 7.66
N ALA A 42 -14.58 -1.07 8.96
CA ALA A 42 -14.00 -1.97 9.97
C ALA A 42 -14.30 -3.45 9.69
N GLU A 43 -15.50 -3.78 9.22
CA GLU A 43 -15.90 -5.15 8.89
C GLU A 43 -15.04 -5.77 7.78
N GLY A 44 -14.76 -5.03 6.69
CA GLY A 44 -13.91 -5.50 5.60
C GLY A 44 -12.46 -5.71 6.04
N VAL A 45 -11.93 -4.81 6.85
CA VAL A 45 -10.58 -4.92 7.42
C VAL A 45 -10.48 -6.11 8.37
N LEU A 46 -11.45 -6.28 9.28
CA LEU A 46 -11.50 -7.41 10.21
C LEU A 46 -11.59 -8.74 9.46
N LYS A 47 -12.39 -8.80 8.41
CA LYS A 47 -12.51 -10.00 7.58
C LYS A 47 -11.15 -10.39 6.98
N LEU A 48 -10.43 -9.43 6.40
CA LEU A 48 -9.08 -9.67 5.87
C LEU A 48 -8.12 -10.20 6.95
N LEU A 49 -8.11 -9.57 8.13
CA LEU A 49 -7.24 -9.99 9.22
C LEU A 49 -7.58 -11.40 9.73
N GLN A 50 -8.88 -11.72 9.85
CA GLN A 50 -9.33 -13.05 10.24
C GLN A 50 -8.96 -14.12 9.22
N ASP A 51 -9.08 -13.83 7.94
CA ASP A 51 -8.71 -14.77 6.87
C ASP A 51 -7.20 -15.05 6.89
N ILE A 52 -6.37 -14.02 7.13
CA ILE A 52 -4.92 -14.19 7.28
C ILE A 52 -4.59 -15.00 8.54
N GLU A 53 -5.25 -14.73 9.67
CA GLU A 53 -5.06 -15.47 10.91
C GLU A 53 -5.45 -16.95 10.75
N GLN A 54 -6.57 -17.24 10.10
CA GLN A 54 -7.00 -18.60 9.83
C GLN A 54 -6.01 -19.36 8.95
N ALA A 55 -5.50 -18.73 7.89
CA ALA A 55 -4.47 -19.32 7.04
C ALA A 55 -3.18 -19.62 7.85
N TYR A 56 -2.78 -18.72 8.73
CA TYR A 56 -1.66 -18.92 9.63
C TYR A 56 -1.87 -20.10 10.60
N ILE A 57 -3.04 -20.19 11.23
CA ILE A 57 -3.40 -21.29 12.15
C ILE A 57 -3.43 -22.62 11.39
N ALA A 58 -3.96 -22.63 10.16
CA ALA A 58 -3.99 -23.79 9.29
C ALA A 58 -2.60 -24.19 8.75
N LYS A 59 -1.55 -23.42 9.07
CA LYS A 59 -0.18 -23.60 8.57
C LYS A 59 -0.07 -23.56 7.05
N GLU A 60 -0.93 -22.77 6.42
CA GLU A 60 -0.79 -22.50 4.99
C GLU A 60 0.47 -21.66 4.75
N HIS A 61 1.28 -22.08 3.80
CA HIS A 61 2.55 -21.39 3.50
C HIS A 61 2.33 -20.05 2.81
N GLN A 62 1.20 -19.86 2.16
CA GLN A 62 0.87 -18.65 1.41
C GLN A 62 -0.64 -18.37 1.51
N TYR A 63 -0.97 -17.11 1.72
CA TYR A 63 -2.33 -16.62 1.62
C TYR A 63 -2.42 -15.61 0.47
N TYR A 64 -3.29 -15.86 -0.50
CA TYR A 64 -3.46 -15.00 -1.67
C TYR A 64 -4.37 -13.82 -1.35
N ILE A 65 -3.80 -12.62 -1.27
CA ILE A 65 -4.54 -11.39 -0.92
C ILE A 65 -5.30 -10.82 -2.12
N GLY A 66 -4.95 -11.22 -3.33
CA GLY A 66 -5.54 -10.75 -4.58
C GLY A 66 -4.54 -10.10 -5.53
N THR A 67 -5.04 -9.65 -6.67
CA THR A 67 -4.23 -9.01 -7.72
C THR A 67 -4.14 -7.51 -7.49
N VAL A 68 -2.99 -6.94 -7.81
CA VAL A 68 -2.75 -5.51 -7.95
C VAL A 68 -2.31 -5.23 -9.38
N LEU A 69 -2.97 -4.31 -10.03
CA LEU A 69 -2.56 -3.83 -11.35
C LEU A 69 -2.00 -2.42 -11.22
N SER A 70 -0.82 -2.21 -11.75
CA SER A 70 -0.14 -0.92 -11.67
C SER A 70 0.58 -0.56 -12.96
N SER A 71 0.79 0.72 -13.19
CA SER A 71 1.57 1.27 -14.30
C SER A 71 2.69 2.12 -13.75
N LYS A 72 3.87 2.03 -14.34
CA LYS A 72 5.03 2.82 -13.91
C LYS A 72 4.80 4.30 -14.20
N LEU A 73 5.08 5.14 -13.20
CA LEU A 73 5.05 6.59 -13.35
C LEU A 73 6.41 7.13 -13.78
N GLU A 74 6.40 8.08 -14.71
CA GLU A 74 7.60 8.84 -15.11
C GLU A 74 8.04 9.81 -13.99
N VAL A 75 7.07 10.38 -13.28
CA VAL A 75 7.32 11.29 -12.15
C VAL A 75 7.11 10.53 -10.84
N LYS A 76 8.02 10.70 -9.90
CA LYS A 76 7.95 10.00 -8.61
C LYS A 76 6.82 10.56 -7.74
N ALA A 77 5.89 9.71 -7.35
CA ALA A 77 4.83 10.02 -6.39
C ALA A 77 5.38 10.30 -4.98
N ASN A 78 6.49 9.66 -4.64
CA ASN A 78 7.24 9.91 -3.41
C ASN A 78 8.70 10.20 -3.78
N LYS A 79 9.21 11.36 -3.36
CA LYS A 79 10.59 11.79 -3.65
C LYS A 79 11.68 10.84 -3.15
N ASN A 80 11.35 10.02 -2.15
CA ASN A 80 12.26 9.06 -1.55
C ASN A 80 12.20 7.68 -2.25
N ALA A 81 11.23 7.47 -3.14
CA ALA A 81 11.12 6.23 -3.89
C ALA A 81 12.14 6.18 -5.04
N GLU A 82 12.66 5.00 -5.33
CA GLU A 82 13.41 4.74 -6.56
C GLU A 82 12.48 4.66 -7.76
N THR A 83 11.34 4.01 -7.56
CA THR A 83 10.31 3.83 -8.58
C THR A 83 8.94 4.09 -7.99
N SER A 84 8.08 4.75 -8.77
CA SER A 84 6.68 4.98 -8.43
C SER A 84 5.76 4.34 -9.45
N PHE A 85 4.65 3.83 -8.95
CA PHE A 85 3.61 3.20 -9.77
C PHE A 85 2.25 3.82 -9.46
N GLU A 86 1.47 4.05 -10.50
CA GLU A 86 0.06 4.37 -10.39
C GLU A 86 -0.75 3.09 -10.19
N LEU A 87 -1.64 3.06 -9.22
CA LEU A 87 -2.53 1.92 -8.96
C LEU A 87 -3.76 1.97 -9.86
N ILE A 88 -3.84 1.04 -10.80
CA ILE A 88 -4.99 0.89 -11.70
C ILE A 88 -6.06 0.02 -11.03
N ASP A 89 -5.67 -1.04 -10.32
CA ASP A 89 -6.56 -1.89 -9.53
C ASP A 89 -5.88 -2.37 -8.25
N GLY A 90 -6.66 -2.76 -7.25
CA GLY A 90 -6.17 -3.22 -5.95
C GLY A 90 -5.94 -2.11 -4.92
N GLN A 91 -6.35 -0.87 -5.19
CA GLN A 91 -6.13 0.28 -4.30
C GLN A 91 -6.67 0.06 -2.87
N GLN A 92 -7.84 -0.57 -2.71
CA GLN A 92 -8.42 -0.80 -1.39
C GLN A 92 -7.53 -1.70 -0.54
N ARG A 93 -7.00 -2.78 -1.13
CA ARG A 93 -6.09 -3.72 -0.45
C ARG A 93 -4.76 -3.05 -0.11
N MET A 94 -4.15 -2.34 -1.06
CA MET A 94 -2.88 -1.66 -0.84
C MET A 94 -3.00 -0.59 0.24
N THR A 95 -4.09 0.19 0.23
CA THR A 95 -4.37 1.18 1.27
C THR A 95 -4.56 0.49 2.62
N THR A 96 -5.31 -0.61 2.69
CA THR A 96 -5.53 -1.36 3.92
C THR A 96 -4.22 -1.92 4.48
N LEU A 97 -3.38 -2.53 3.66
CA LEU A 97 -2.07 -3.04 4.08
C LEU A 97 -1.17 -1.93 4.61
N MET A 98 -1.17 -0.78 3.96
CA MET A 98 -0.42 0.39 4.43
C MET A 98 -0.94 0.88 5.78
N LEU A 99 -2.26 0.97 5.96
CA LEU A 99 -2.86 1.41 7.23
C LEU A 99 -2.54 0.43 8.37
N ILE A 100 -2.57 -0.89 8.11
CA ILE A 100 -2.15 -1.92 9.07
C ILE A 100 -0.68 -1.74 9.43
N ALA A 101 0.18 -1.52 8.45
CA ALA A 101 1.62 -1.31 8.66
C ALA A 101 1.88 -0.05 9.51
N ILE A 102 1.18 1.05 9.24
CA ILE A 102 1.24 2.29 10.04
C ILE A 102 0.75 2.03 11.47
N ALA A 103 -0.36 1.31 11.63
CA ALA A 103 -0.91 0.99 12.94
C ALA A 103 0.08 0.15 13.77
N PHE A 104 0.72 -0.86 13.18
CA PHE A 104 1.74 -1.66 13.87
C PHE A 104 2.96 -0.82 14.25
N LYS A 105 3.45 0.01 13.33
CA LYS A 105 4.55 0.94 13.61
C LYS A 105 4.20 1.83 14.82
N ASN A 106 3.02 2.44 14.79
CA ASN A 106 2.58 3.37 15.83
C ASN A 106 2.32 2.67 17.17
N ALA A 107 1.88 1.42 17.16
CA ALA A 107 1.72 0.60 18.37
C ALA A 107 3.04 0.06 18.92
N GLY A 108 4.17 0.35 18.28
CA GLY A 108 5.48 -0.16 18.69
C GLY A 108 5.67 -1.67 18.45
N ILE A 109 4.85 -2.26 17.57
CA ILE A 109 4.95 -3.67 17.24
C ILE A 109 6.14 -3.86 16.29
N ALA A 110 7.19 -4.50 16.77
CA ALA A 110 8.38 -4.79 15.99
C ALA A 110 8.09 -5.92 15.00
N CYS A 111 7.72 -5.57 13.77
CA CYS A 111 7.56 -6.53 12.68
C CYS A 111 8.03 -5.91 11.35
N GLU A 112 8.31 -6.77 10.39
CA GLU A 112 8.82 -6.33 9.07
C GLU A 112 7.79 -5.43 8.34
N LEU A 113 6.50 -5.72 8.49
CA LEU A 113 5.46 -4.91 7.88
C LEU A 113 5.44 -3.47 8.44
N ALA A 114 5.66 -3.29 9.75
CA ALA A 114 5.75 -1.97 10.36
C ALA A 114 6.90 -1.14 9.76
N ASN A 115 8.04 -1.79 9.47
CA ASN A 115 9.22 -1.12 8.92
C ASN A 115 9.02 -0.62 7.49
N VAL A 116 8.05 -1.17 6.76
CA VAL A 116 7.81 -0.81 5.36
C VAL A 116 6.61 0.11 5.17
N ALA A 117 5.97 0.55 6.24
CA ALA A 117 4.83 1.47 6.19
C ALA A 117 5.17 2.79 5.49
N THR A 118 6.40 3.26 5.66
CA THR A 118 6.86 4.54 5.15
C THR A 118 8.17 4.41 4.38
N LEU A 119 8.45 5.40 3.57
CA LEU A 119 9.76 5.68 2.98
C LEU A 119 10.25 7.01 3.51
N ASN A 120 11.26 6.98 4.41
CA ASN A 120 11.80 8.19 5.06
C ASN A 120 10.68 9.10 5.58
N HIS A 121 9.84 8.57 6.46
CA HIS A 121 8.71 9.24 7.12
C HIS A 121 7.53 9.62 6.21
N LEU A 122 7.60 9.37 4.91
CA LEU A 122 6.47 9.59 4.00
C LEU A 122 5.73 8.28 3.71
N PRO A 123 4.39 8.30 3.64
CA PRO A 123 3.60 7.14 3.28
C PRO A 123 4.04 6.57 1.92
N ARG A 124 4.03 5.24 1.79
CA ARG A 124 4.30 4.59 0.50
C ARG A 124 3.17 4.73 -0.50
N VAL A 125 1.94 4.87 -0.02
CA VAL A 125 0.77 5.09 -0.85
C VAL A 125 0.33 6.54 -0.70
N THR A 126 0.24 7.24 -1.81
CA THR A 126 -0.18 8.64 -1.88
C THR A 126 -1.46 8.77 -2.71
N PHE A 127 -2.15 9.89 -2.57
CA PHE A 127 -3.36 10.19 -3.31
C PHE A 127 -3.15 11.44 -4.16
N ALA A 128 -3.36 11.35 -5.46
CA ALA A 128 -3.06 12.43 -6.40
C ALA A 128 -3.82 13.73 -6.14
N ILE A 129 -5.06 13.67 -5.61
CA ILE A 129 -5.92 14.86 -5.45
C ILE A 129 -6.61 14.97 -4.08
N ARG A 130 -6.29 14.12 -3.13
CA ARG A 130 -6.96 14.11 -1.82
C ARG A 130 -6.04 14.64 -0.74
N GLU A 131 -5.78 15.95 -0.79
CA GLU A 131 -4.84 16.63 0.13
C GLU A 131 -5.17 16.38 1.60
N THR A 132 -6.46 16.41 1.99
CA THR A 132 -6.87 16.12 3.37
C THR A 132 -6.52 14.70 3.78
N VAL A 133 -6.79 13.70 2.93
CA VAL A 133 -6.45 12.29 3.19
C VAL A 133 -4.95 12.11 3.23
N GLN A 134 -4.24 12.74 2.30
CA GLN A 134 -2.78 12.72 2.26
C GLN A 134 -2.18 13.33 3.53
N GLY A 135 -2.72 14.46 4.00
CA GLY A 135 -2.31 15.11 5.24
C GLY A 135 -2.50 14.21 6.47
N LEU A 136 -3.64 13.49 6.55
CA LEU A 136 -3.88 12.51 7.62
C LEU A 136 -2.88 11.36 7.57
N LEU A 137 -2.63 10.79 6.39
CA LEU A 137 -1.67 9.69 6.24
C LEU A 137 -0.25 10.13 6.64
N CYS A 138 0.17 11.34 6.24
CA CYS A 138 1.45 11.89 6.65
C CYS A 138 1.52 12.06 8.17
N SER A 139 0.48 12.62 8.79
CA SER A 139 0.45 12.80 10.25
C SER A 139 0.49 11.46 10.98
N TRP A 140 -0.25 10.46 10.55
CA TRP A 140 -0.22 9.11 11.14
C TRP A 140 1.12 8.40 10.92
N SER A 141 1.79 8.66 9.82
CA SER A 141 3.10 8.08 9.52
C SER A 141 4.20 8.61 10.44
N ASP A 142 4.03 9.85 10.96
CA ASP A 142 4.98 10.50 11.86
C ASP A 142 4.61 10.33 13.34
N LEU A 143 3.40 9.82 13.66
CA LEU A 143 3.00 9.60 15.03
C LEU A 143 3.81 8.48 15.68
N GLU A 144 4.47 8.82 16.80
CA GLU A 144 4.89 7.83 17.79
C GLU A 144 3.78 7.73 18.84
N PHE A 145 3.08 6.59 18.88
CA PHE A 145 2.09 6.35 19.94
C PHE A 145 2.82 6.13 21.25
N THR A 146 2.74 7.11 22.14
CA THR A 146 3.21 7.02 23.53
C THR A 146 2.18 6.33 24.45
N HIS A 147 1.05 5.88 23.92
CA HIS A 147 0.02 5.24 24.72
C HIS A 147 0.25 3.73 24.76
N LYS A 148 0.85 3.25 25.86
CA LYS A 148 0.69 1.86 26.26
C LYS A 148 -0.81 1.62 26.50
N PRO A 149 -1.43 0.55 25.95
CA PRO A 149 -2.73 0.11 26.43
C PRO A 149 -2.61 -0.09 27.95
N SER A 150 -3.46 0.58 28.71
CA SER A 150 -3.62 0.25 30.12
C SER A 150 -4.14 -1.19 30.17
N ASP A 151 -3.39 -2.06 30.86
CA ASP A 151 -3.86 -3.38 31.22
C ASP A 151 -5.11 -3.21 32.10
N GLU A 152 -6.30 -3.41 31.50
CA GLU A 152 -7.56 -3.72 32.19
C GLU A 152 -8.08 -5.06 31.71
#